data_023565df0f38fd734939e885cfc81917
#
_entry.id   023565df0f38fd734939e885cfc81917
#
_cell.length_a   1.000
_cell.length_b   1.000
_cell.length_c   1.000
_cell.angle_alpha   90.00
_cell.angle_beta   90.00
_cell.angle_gamma   90.00
#
_symmetry.space_group_name_H-M   'P 1'
#
loop_
_entity.id
_entity.type
_entity.pdbx_description
1 polymer ?
#
loop_
_entity_poly.entity_id
_entity_poly.type
_entity_poly.pdbx_seq_one_letter_code
_entity_poly.pdbx_strand_id
1 'polypeptide(L)'
;MSTNENKALKSQIRELQHQLEVLQLRSHFGIQRLAGSDEDICFYTRFATYKHFLASWKLVEPAANTKMVRITNDKASSASSSDSSQPTTTKFPPIDELLLFLMHLSVGLHLRDLSERFGIHHTTVSRIISTWTHFLYQLLGSKRLWIPREVVRAHLPPEFSVFPDTQVVLDCTEVFYQTPSSLLLQSEVFSTYKSHATFKAMIGMAPHGAITFVSGLYAGSMSDREIFKLSGIVSLLTPDMAIMVDKGFLVDNLVEGKVCRPAFL
;
A
#
# COMPACT_ATOMS: atom_id res chain seq x y z
N MET A 1 -12.56 35.99 48.79
CA MET A 1 -12.96 34.77 48.07
C MET A 1 -12.55 33.56 48.87
N SER A 2 -13.51 32.71 49.18
CA SER A 2 -13.32 31.58 50.10
C SER A 2 -12.43 30.52 49.46
N THR A 3 -11.56 29.87 50.22
CA THR A 3 -10.74 28.72 49.83
C THR A 3 -11.56 27.59 49.20
N ASN A 4 -12.83 27.45 49.55
CA ASN A 4 -13.79 26.49 49.00
C ASN A 4 -14.21 26.82 47.56
N GLU A 5 -14.43 28.11 47.23
CA GLU A 5 -14.75 28.53 45.84
C GLU A 5 -13.59 28.27 44.89
N ASN A 6 -12.35 28.53 45.30
CA ASN A 6 -11.15 28.24 44.55
C ASN A 6 -10.97 26.72 44.28
N LYS A 7 -11.34 25.87 45.23
CA LYS A 7 -11.29 24.43 45.10
C LYS A 7 -12.34 23.91 44.12
N ALA A 8 -13.56 24.47 44.19
CA ALA A 8 -14.66 24.14 43.26
C ALA A 8 -14.32 24.56 41.80
N LEU A 9 -13.81 25.79 41.63
CA LEU A 9 -13.39 26.27 40.28
C LEU A 9 -12.26 25.44 39.69
N LYS A 10 -11.26 25.03 40.50
CA LYS A 10 -10.18 24.13 40.01
C LYS A 10 -10.71 22.74 39.60
N SER A 11 -11.72 22.23 40.31
CA SER A 11 -12.38 20.95 39.91
C SER A 11 -13.14 21.10 38.59
N GLN A 12 -13.89 22.20 38.44
CA GLN A 12 -14.59 22.50 37.19
C GLN A 12 -13.66 22.68 35.99
N ILE A 13 -12.54 23.36 36.16
CA ILE A 13 -11.53 23.53 35.11
C ILE A 13 -10.97 22.19 34.69
N ARG A 14 -10.65 21.26 35.59
CA ARG A 14 -10.18 19.91 35.24
C ARG A 14 -11.21 19.11 34.50
N GLU A 15 -12.47 19.20 34.91
CA GLU A 15 -13.58 18.52 34.23
C GLU A 15 -13.78 19.04 32.79
N LEU A 16 -13.78 20.37 32.62
CA LEU A 16 -13.90 21.00 31.31
C LEU A 16 -12.69 20.70 30.41
N GLN A 17 -11.49 20.66 30.99
CA GLN A 17 -10.28 20.26 30.26
C GLN A 17 -10.38 18.80 29.78
N HIS A 18 -10.84 17.90 30.63
CA HIS A 18 -11.07 16.48 30.24
C HIS A 18 -12.14 16.33 29.17
N GLN A 19 -13.26 17.06 29.29
CA GLN A 19 -14.31 17.07 28.27
C GLN A 19 -13.80 17.61 26.94
N LEU A 20 -12.95 18.63 26.95
CA LEU A 20 -12.33 19.24 25.79
C LEU A 20 -11.35 18.27 25.11
N GLU A 21 -10.53 17.55 25.90
CA GLU A 21 -9.67 16.47 25.40
C GLU A 21 -10.47 15.35 24.73
N VAL A 22 -11.54 14.88 25.37
CA VAL A 22 -12.42 13.84 24.80
C VAL A 22 -13.09 14.31 23.51
N LEU A 23 -13.55 15.56 23.45
CA LEU A 23 -14.13 16.14 22.24
C LEU A 23 -13.10 16.33 21.13
N GLN A 24 -11.88 16.74 21.45
CA GLN A 24 -10.78 16.86 20.49
C GLN A 24 -10.39 15.49 19.92
N LEU A 25 -10.29 14.47 20.77
CA LEU A 25 -10.03 13.08 20.32
C LEU A 25 -11.16 12.56 19.41
N ARG A 26 -12.43 12.89 19.70
CA ARG A 26 -13.58 12.52 18.87
C ARG A 26 -13.67 13.31 17.57
N SER A 27 -13.22 14.56 17.55
CA SER A 27 -13.21 15.42 16.36
C SER A 27 -12.02 15.12 15.44
N HIS A 28 -10.92 14.60 15.99
CA HIS A 28 -9.73 14.26 15.21
C HIS A 28 -9.97 12.97 14.43
N PHE A 29 -9.87 13.06 13.10
CA PHE A 29 -9.95 11.87 12.27
C PHE A 29 -8.64 11.08 12.37
N GLY A 30 -8.72 9.84 12.81
CA GLY A 30 -7.57 8.96 12.99
C GLY A 30 -7.99 7.52 13.22
N ILE A 31 -7.01 6.63 13.42
CA ILE A 31 -7.27 5.20 13.56
C ILE A 31 -8.20 4.86 14.72
N GLN A 32 -8.16 5.64 15.80
CA GLN A 32 -9.02 5.44 16.98
C GLN A 32 -10.51 5.60 16.66
N ARG A 33 -10.85 6.44 15.68
CA ARG A 33 -12.22 6.63 15.23
C ARG A 33 -12.76 5.38 14.51
N LEU A 34 -11.89 4.65 13.82
CA LEU A 34 -12.24 3.46 13.05
C LEU A 34 -12.11 2.16 13.87
N ALA A 35 -11.49 2.22 15.05
CA ALA A 35 -11.17 1.04 15.87
C ALA A 35 -12.39 0.21 16.30
N GLY A 36 -13.59 0.81 16.32
CA GLY A 36 -14.84 0.13 16.70
C GLY A 36 -15.56 -0.57 15.53
N SER A 37 -15.08 -0.45 14.30
CA SER A 37 -15.74 -0.98 13.10
C SER A 37 -14.74 -1.67 12.19
N ASP A 38 -14.78 -3.00 12.16
CA ASP A 38 -13.96 -3.80 11.23
C ASP A 38 -14.37 -3.55 9.77
N GLU A 39 -15.63 -3.17 9.51
CA GLU A 39 -16.12 -2.80 8.19
C GLU A 39 -15.44 -1.52 7.69
N ASP A 40 -15.35 -0.47 8.52
CA ASP A 40 -14.65 0.76 8.18
C ASP A 40 -13.15 0.53 7.99
N ILE A 41 -12.53 -0.29 8.84
CA ILE A 41 -11.12 -0.67 8.67
C ILE A 41 -10.91 -1.37 7.33
N CYS A 42 -11.75 -2.33 6.98
CA CYS A 42 -11.67 -3.03 5.69
C CYS A 42 -11.86 -2.08 4.52
N PHE A 43 -12.84 -1.19 4.60
CA PHE A 43 -13.13 -0.21 3.54
C PHE A 43 -11.94 0.74 3.31
N TYR A 44 -11.41 1.34 4.39
CA TYR A 44 -10.36 2.37 4.27
C TYR A 44 -8.95 1.82 4.11
N THR A 45 -8.68 0.58 4.56
CA THR A 45 -7.30 0.06 4.60
C THR A 45 -7.09 -1.26 3.86
N ARG A 46 -8.18 -1.95 3.48
CA ARG A 46 -8.20 -3.32 2.95
C ARG A 46 -7.75 -4.39 3.94
N PHE A 47 -7.44 -4.05 5.18
CA PHE A 47 -7.29 -5.04 6.24
C PHE A 47 -8.65 -5.54 6.71
N ALA A 48 -8.82 -6.85 6.83
CA ALA A 48 -10.10 -7.46 7.18
C ALA A 48 -10.65 -7.02 8.56
N THR A 49 -9.77 -6.70 9.51
CA THR A 49 -10.14 -6.29 10.87
C THR A 49 -9.15 -5.28 11.44
N TYR A 50 -9.56 -4.54 12.46
CA TYR A 50 -8.68 -3.67 13.24
C TYR A 50 -7.47 -4.42 13.83
N LYS A 51 -7.68 -5.67 14.26
CA LYS A 51 -6.60 -6.53 14.77
C LYS A 51 -5.53 -6.80 13.70
N HIS A 52 -5.92 -7.06 12.46
CA HIS A 52 -4.99 -7.28 11.35
C HIS A 52 -4.23 -5.98 11.00
N PHE A 53 -4.91 -4.85 10.99
CA PHE A 53 -4.25 -3.55 10.82
C PHE A 53 -3.19 -3.30 11.91
N LEU A 54 -3.53 -3.51 13.19
CA LEU A 54 -2.59 -3.36 14.29
C LEU A 54 -1.42 -4.35 14.25
N ALA A 55 -1.67 -5.59 13.80
CA ALA A 55 -0.60 -6.56 13.62
C ALA A 55 0.40 -6.10 12.55
N SER A 56 -0.10 -5.56 11.42
CA SER A 56 0.76 -4.99 10.37
C SER A 56 1.49 -3.73 10.85
N TRP A 57 0.82 -2.86 11.63
CA TRP A 57 1.46 -1.70 12.24
C TRP A 57 2.64 -2.09 13.13
N LYS A 58 2.46 -3.08 14.02
CA LYS A 58 3.53 -3.57 14.90
C LYS A 58 4.76 -4.08 14.15
N LEU A 59 4.61 -4.61 12.93
CA LEU A 59 5.73 -5.03 12.09
C LEU A 59 6.47 -3.85 11.48
N VAL A 60 5.77 -2.77 11.18
CA VAL A 60 6.30 -1.59 10.47
C VAL A 60 6.81 -0.52 11.45
N GLU A 61 6.17 -0.37 12.60
CA GLU A 61 6.43 0.68 13.59
C GLU A 61 7.91 0.83 14.00
N PRO A 62 8.66 -0.25 14.34
CA PRO A 62 10.05 -0.09 14.75
C PRO A 62 10.92 0.52 13.64
N ALA A 63 10.66 0.13 12.39
CA ALA A 63 11.36 0.67 11.23
C ALA A 63 10.90 2.09 10.89
N ALA A 64 9.61 2.39 11.03
CA ALA A 64 9.05 3.72 10.81
C ALA A 64 9.64 4.74 11.79
N ASN A 65 9.82 4.36 13.05
CA ASN A 65 10.37 5.24 14.08
C ASN A 65 11.89 5.46 13.97
N THR A 66 12.64 4.54 13.35
CA THR A 66 14.10 4.56 13.33
C THR A 66 14.73 4.81 11.95
N LYS A 67 14.07 4.38 10.87
CA LYS A 67 14.65 4.36 9.51
C LYS A 67 13.87 5.20 8.49
N MET A 68 12.68 5.65 8.81
CA MET A 68 11.87 6.42 7.87
C MET A 68 12.44 7.83 7.68
N VAL A 69 12.95 8.12 6.49
CA VAL A 69 13.42 9.46 6.11
C VAL A 69 12.22 10.26 5.62
N ARG A 70 11.89 11.34 6.35
CA ARG A 70 10.77 12.21 5.98
C ARG A 70 11.18 13.19 4.89
N ILE A 71 10.34 13.33 3.87
CA ILE A 71 10.54 14.32 2.82
C ILE A 71 10.22 15.71 3.40
N THR A 72 11.24 16.58 3.47
CA THR A 72 11.14 17.97 3.94
C THR A 72 11.33 18.93 2.79
N ASN A 73 10.81 20.16 2.90
CA ASN A 73 11.11 21.20 1.92
C ASN A 73 12.49 21.81 2.23
N ASP A 74 13.47 21.65 1.35
CA ASP A 74 14.82 22.21 1.49
C ASP A 74 14.87 23.76 1.53
N LYS A 75 13.75 24.44 1.30
CA LYS A 75 13.66 25.91 1.37
C LYS A 75 13.56 26.49 2.78
N ALA A 76 13.39 25.65 3.81
CA ALA A 76 13.27 26.10 5.20
C ALA A 76 14.60 26.10 5.98
N SER A 77 15.69 25.58 5.40
CA SER A 77 16.97 25.41 6.11
C SER A 77 17.98 26.55 5.91
N SER A 78 17.63 27.63 5.17
CA SER A 78 18.56 28.77 4.95
C SER A 78 18.21 30.05 5.73
N ALA A 79 17.28 30.02 6.65
CA ALA A 79 16.99 31.17 7.51
C ALA A 79 16.75 30.73 8.95
N SER A 80 17.71 31.01 9.77
CA SER A 80 17.74 31.10 11.22
C SER A 80 18.64 30.11 11.94
N SER A 81 19.88 30.52 12.09
CA SER A 81 20.68 30.29 13.31
C SER A 81 20.01 31.03 14.47
N SER A 82 20.00 30.39 15.65
CA SER A 82 19.65 30.92 16.98
C SER A 82 18.19 31.30 17.22
N ASP A 83 17.38 30.38 17.72
CA ASP A 83 16.82 30.51 19.07
C ASP A 83 16.26 29.17 19.56
N SER A 84 16.73 28.76 20.72
CA SER A 84 16.26 27.62 21.48
C SER A 84 14.94 27.98 22.13
N SER A 85 13.88 27.29 21.79
CA SER A 85 12.65 27.06 22.58
C SER A 85 11.42 27.11 21.68
N GLN A 86 10.96 25.98 21.29
CA GLN A 86 9.65 25.34 21.44
C GLN A 86 9.40 24.28 20.34
N PRO A 87 9.29 23.00 20.67
CA PRO A 87 8.73 22.01 19.78
C PRO A 87 7.23 21.92 20.07
N THR A 88 6.43 22.83 19.56
CA THR A 88 4.96 22.75 19.59
C THR A 88 4.39 22.59 18.20
N THR A 89 4.86 21.61 17.48
CA THR A 89 4.04 20.95 16.45
C THR A 89 3.77 19.56 17.00
N THR A 90 2.55 19.31 17.47
CA THR A 90 2.05 17.97 17.71
C THR A 90 2.33 17.16 16.46
N LYS A 91 3.39 16.33 16.51
CA LYS A 91 3.74 15.46 15.37
C LYS A 91 2.52 14.61 15.10
N PHE A 92 2.02 14.68 13.87
CA PHE A 92 0.94 13.80 13.41
C PHE A 92 1.37 12.34 13.66
N PRO A 93 0.57 11.52 14.39
CA PRO A 93 1.00 10.18 14.80
C PRO A 93 1.35 9.31 13.57
N PRO A 94 2.48 8.59 13.57
CA PRO A 94 2.86 7.76 12.42
C PRO A 94 1.84 6.68 12.04
N ILE A 95 1.06 6.19 13.00
CA ILE A 95 -0.04 5.24 12.73
C ILE A 95 -1.17 5.90 11.94
N ASP A 96 -1.47 7.18 12.18
CA ASP A 96 -2.46 7.94 11.44
C ASP A 96 -1.92 8.37 10.07
N GLU A 97 -0.60 8.57 9.94
CA GLU A 97 0.03 8.74 8.62
C GLU A 97 -0.10 7.48 7.77
N LEU A 98 0.10 6.30 8.36
CA LEU A 98 -0.14 5.02 7.68
C LEU A 98 -1.60 4.88 7.28
N LEU A 99 -2.54 5.21 8.16
CA LEU A 99 -3.97 5.21 7.84
C LEU A 99 -4.27 6.12 6.65
N LEU A 100 -3.80 7.37 6.68
CA LEU A 100 -3.95 8.34 5.60
C LEU A 100 -3.42 7.77 4.27
N PHE A 101 -2.23 7.19 4.29
CA PHE A 101 -1.59 6.58 3.13
C PHE A 101 -2.44 5.41 2.58
N LEU A 102 -2.91 4.52 3.44
CA LEU A 102 -3.76 3.39 3.04
C LEU A 102 -5.11 3.85 2.49
N MET A 103 -5.73 4.88 3.08
CA MET A 103 -6.96 5.48 2.55
C MET A 103 -6.76 6.04 1.14
N HIS A 104 -5.62 6.67 0.88
CA HIS A 104 -5.28 7.13 -0.47
C HIS A 104 -5.20 5.96 -1.46
N LEU A 105 -4.55 4.86 -1.09
CA LEU A 105 -4.39 3.70 -1.96
C LEU A 105 -5.69 2.89 -2.15
N SER A 106 -6.46 2.70 -1.07
CA SER A 106 -7.62 1.79 -1.09
C SER A 106 -8.89 2.42 -1.65
N VAL A 107 -9.09 3.72 -1.41
CA VAL A 107 -10.31 4.45 -1.79
C VAL A 107 -10.05 5.46 -2.90
N GLY A 108 -8.78 5.84 -3.13
CA GLY A 108 -8.42 6.84 -4.14
C GLY A 108 -8.77 8.28 -3.74
N LEU A 109 -8.83 8.58 -2.44
CA LEU A 109 -9.19 9.91 -1.96
C LEU A 109 -8.19 10.97 -2.42
N HIS A 110 -8.71 12.11 -2.87
CA HIS A 110 -7.89 13.25 -3.26
C HIS A 110 -7.15 13.88 -2.07
N LEU A 111 -5.98 14.50 -2.34
CA LEU A 111 -5.17 15.15 -1.31
C LEU A 111 -5.95 16.21 -0.52
N ARG A 112 -6.87 16.92 -1.18
CA ARG A 112 -7.71 17.94 -0.53
C ARG A 112 -8.69 17.31 0.46
N ASP A 113 -9.36 16.23 0.09
CA ASP A 113 -10.29 15.52 0.96
C ASP A 113 -9.57 14.95 2.18
N LEU A 114 -8.39 14.33 1.97
CA LEU A 114 -7.55 13.86 3.07
C LEU A 114 -7.09 14.99 3.99
N SER A 115 -6.73 16.15 3.42
CA SER A 115 -6.31 17.31 4.22
C SER A 115 -7.43 17.83 5.14
N GLU A 116 -8.64 17.88 4.64
CA GLU A 116 -9.82 18.30 5.41
C GLU A 116 -10.17 17.28 6.51
N ARG A 117 -10.16 15.97 6.19
CA ARG A 117 -10.46 14.90 7.17
C ARG A 117 -9.46 14.87 8.32
N PHE A 118 -8.17 14.95 8.01
CA PHE A 118 -7.11 14.85 9.01
C PHE A 118 -6.71 16.20 9.62
N GLY A 119 -7.31 17.31 9.19
CA GLY A 119 -7.02 18.66 9.72
C GLY A 119 -5.59 19.12 9.47
N ILE A 120 -4.96 18.70 8.36
CA ILE A 120 -3.58 19.03 7.99
C ILE A 120 -3.52 19.66 6.59
N HIS A 121 -2.47 20.44 6.32
CA HIS A 121 -2.34 21.08 5.01
C HIS A 121 -2.09 20.06 3.88
N HIS A 122 -2.64 20.30 2.68
CA HIS A 122 -2.55 19.37 1.54
C HIS A 122 -1.10 19.06 1.13
N THR A 123 -0.15 19.99 1.29
CA THR A 123 1.27 19.70 1.05
C THR A 123 1.86 18.73 2.07
N THR A 124 1.34 18.73 3.30
CA THR A 124 1.71 17.74 4.33
C THR A 124 1.18 16.36 3.95
N VAL A 125 -0.06 16.28 3.46
CA VAL A 125 -0.64 15.03 2.93
C VAL A 125 0.24 14.46 1.80
N SER A 126 0.59 15.28 0.81
CA SER A 126 1.47 14.88 -0.30
C SER A 126 2.81 14.33 0.19
N ARG A 127 3.44 15.01 1.17
CA ARG A 127 4.71 14.57 1.77
C ARG A 127 4.57 13.25 2.54
N ILE A 128 3.49 13.08 3.28
CA ILE A 128 3.19 11.82 3.98
C ILE A 128 3.07 10.69 2.97
N ILE A 129 2.26 10.86 1.92
CA ILE A 129 2.08 9.83 0.89
C ILE A 129 3.41 9.47 0.24
N SER A 130 4.19 10.45 -0.21
CA SER A 130 5.50 10.21 -0.82
C SER A 130 6.48 9.53 0.14
N THR A 131 6.51 9.96 1.40
CA THR A 131 7.36 9.38 2.45
C THR A 131 7.01 7.90 2.68
N TRP A 132 5.73 7.59 2.87
CA TRP A 132 5.27 6.22 3.09
C TRP A 132 5.45 5.33 1.87
N THR A 133 5.27 5.87 0.65
CA THR A 133 5.55 5.14 -0.59
C THR A 133 7.01 4.68 -0.64
N HIS A 134 7.97 5.59 -0.45
CA HIS A 134 9.39 5.25 -0.48
C HIS A 134 9.79 4.32 0.67
N PHE A 135 9.30 4.61 1.86
CA PHE A 135 9.62 3.81 3.05
C PHE A 135 9.13 2.37 2.92
N LEU A 136 7.86 2.17 2.57
CA LEU A 136 7.30 0.83 2.41
C LEU A 136 7.90 0.09 1.20
N TYR A 137 8.19 0.80 0.12
CA TYR A 137 8.90 0.21 -1.02
C TYR A 137 10.26 -0.37 -0.59
N GLN A 138 11.05 0.38 0.18
CA GLN A 138 12.34 -0.10 0.68
C GLN A 138 12.18 -1.23 1.72
N LEU A 139 11.23 -1.11 2.63
CA LEU A 139 11.03 -2.07 3.70
C LEU A 139 10.48 -3.40 3.18
N LEU A 140 9.47 -3.35 2.31
CA LEU A 140 8.77 -4.54 1.80
C LEU A 140 9.39 -5.07 0.51
N GLY A 141 9.91 -4.21 -0.35
CA GLY A 141 10.54 -4.59 -1.62
C GLY A 141 11.80 -5.45 -1.45
N SER A 142 12.43 -5.41 -0.27
CA SER A 142 13.54 -6.31 0.07
C SER A 142 13.11 -7.73 0.47
N LYS A 143 11.80 -7.96 0.67
CA LYS A 143 11.28 -9.25 1.11
C LYS A 143 10.95 -10.12 -0.10
N ARG A 144 11.38 -11.38 -0.03
CA ARG A 144 10.96 -12.37 -1.02
C ARG A 144 9.48 -12.69 -0.82
N LEU A 145 8.69 -12.46 -1.88
CA LEU A 145 7.27 -12.82 -1.90
C LEU A 145 7.06 -14.27 -2.33
N TRP A 146 8.03 -14.86 -3.04
CA TRP A 146 7.89 -16.21 -3.59
C TRP A 146 7.65 -17.23 -2.49
N ILE A 147 6.49 -17.89 -2.56
CA ILE A 147 6.07 -18.91 -1.60
C ILE A 147 6.66 -20.26 -2.05
N PRO A 148 7.35 -20.98 -1.14
CA PRO A 148 7.89 -22.31 -1.45
C PRO A 148 6.79 -23.28 -1.90
N ARG A 149 7.15 -24.18 -2.83
CA ARG A 149 6.22 -25.16 -3.42
C ARG A 149 5.49 -26.01 -2.37
N GLU A 150 6.20 -26.46 -1.36
CA GLU A 150 5.67 -27.30 -0.29
C GLU A 150 4.53 -26.58 0.46
N VAL A 151 4.70 -25.26 0.66
CA VAL A 151 3.69 -24.43 1.33
C VAL A 151 2.48 -24.24 0.42
N VAL A 152 2.68 -24.00 -0.88
CA VAL A 152 1.57 -23.90 -1.84
C VAL A 152 0.77 -25.18 -1.89
N ARG A 153 1.44 -26.35 -1.99
CA ARG A 153 0.78 -27.66 -2.02
C ARG A 153 0.03 -28.00 -0.74
N ALA A 154 0.58 -27.61 0.41
CA ALA A 154 -0.08 -27.83 1.71
C ALA A 154 -1.37 -27.03 1.89
N HIS A 155 -1.55 -25.94 1.13
CA HIS A 155 -2.71 -25.05 1.19
C HIS A 155 -3.48 -25.01 -0.14
N LEU A 156 -3.35 -26.06 -0.95
CA LEU A 156 -4.01 -26.11 -2.26
C LEU A 156 -5.54 -26.23 -2.07
N PRO A 157 -6.33 -25.32 -2.66
CA PRO A 157 -7.78 -25.39 -2.59
C PRO A 157 -8.34 -26.60 -3.35
N PRO A 158 -9.51 -27.14 -2.96
CA PRO A 158 -10.13 -28.30 -3.61
C PRO A 158 -10.36 -28.10 -5.12
N GLU A 159 -10.61 -26.87 -5.56
CA GLU A 159 -10.83 -26.49 -6.95
C GLU A 159 -9.60 -26.76 -7.84
N PHE A 160 -8.41 -26.79 -7.24
CA PHE A 160 -7.16 -27.10 -7.91
C PHE A 160 -6.78 -28.58 -7.89
N SER A 161 -7.68 -29.47 -7.42
CA SER A 161 -7.43 -30.92 -7.36
C SER A 161 -7.04 -31.55 -8.70
N VAL A 162 -7.55 -31.01 -9.81
CA VAL A 162 -7.20 -31.44 -11.18
C VAL A 162 -5.90 -30.79 -11.71
N PHE A 163 -5.37 -29.81 -11.00
CA PHE A 163 -4.12 -29.10 -11.31
C PHE A 163 -3.19 -29.04 -10.09
N PRO A 164 -2.80 -30.19 -9.51
CA PRO A 164 -2.13 -30.27 -8.21
C PRO A 164 -0.71 -29.68 -8.21
N ASP A 165 -0.12 -29.51 -9.39
CA ASP A 165 1.23 -28.96 -9.55
C ASP A 165 1.25 -27.46 -9.77
N THR A 166 0.10 -26.79 -9.75
CA THR A 166 0.00 -25.35 -9.94
C THR A 166 0.74 -24.62 -8.82
N GLN A 167 1.80 -23.92 -9.18
CA GLN A 167 2.59 -23.07 -8.29
C GLN A 167 2.04 -21.66 -8.24
N VAL A 168 1.67 -21.12 -9.41
CA VAL A 168 1.29 -19.72 -9.53
C VAL A 168 0.30 -19.52 -10.69
N VAL A 169 -0.68 -18.66 -10.46
CA VAL A 169 -1.56 -18.10 -11.48
C VAL A 169 -1.02 -16.72 -11.83
N LEU A 170 -0.77 -16.47 -13.11
CA LEU A 170 -0.14 -15.24 -13.60
C LEU A 170 -1.11 -14.45 -14.48
N ASP A 171 -1.13 -13.16 -14.25
CA ASP A 171 -1.83 -12.20 -15.10
C ASP A 171 -1.07 -10.86 -15.12
N CYS A 172 -1.29 -10.07 -16.18
CA CYS A 172 -0.75 -8.73 -16.28
C CYS A 172 -1.84 -7.70 -15.95
N THR A 173 -1.55 -6.84 -14.99
CA THR A 173 -2.41 -5.71 -14.65
C THR A 173 -1.86 -4.41 -15.22
N GLU A 174 -2.75 -3.50 -15.59
CA GLU A 174 -2.38 -2.19 -16.11
C GLU A 174 -2.81 -1.08 -15.14
N VAL A 175 -1.88 -0.18 -14.85
CA VAL A 175 -2.11 1.00 -14.04
C VAL A 175 -2.18 2.22 -14.95
N PHE A 176 -3.28 2.96 -14.90
CA PHE A 176 -3.44 4.19 -15.67
C PHE A 176 -2.41 5.24 -15.26
N TYR A 177 -1.89 5.91 -16.27
CA TYR A 177 -0.87 6.92 -16.11
C TYR A 177 -1.30 8.20 -16.82
N GLN A 178 -0.94 9.36 -16.27
CA GLN A 178 -1.20 10.63 -16.94
C GLN A 178 -0.43 10.67 -18.26
N THR A 179 -1.15 10.93 -19.35
CA THR A 179 -0.56 10.98 -20.69
C THR A 179 0.62 11.97 -20.72
N PRO A 180 1.83 11.49 -21.08
CA PRO A 180 3.00 12.37 -21.15
C PRO A 180 2.83 13.43 -22.24
N SER A 181 3.47 14.59 -22.08
CA SER A 181 3.50 15.63 -23.12
C SER A 181 4.44 15.29 -24.28
N SER A 182 5.42 14.40 -24.07
CA SER A 182 6.32 13.91 -25.13
C SER A 182 5.64 12.87 -25.99
N LEU A 183 5.55 13.08 -27.31
CA LEU A 183 4.94 12.12 -28.24
C LEU A 183 5.65 10.77 -28.25
N LEU A 184 6.97 10.75 -28.06
CA LEU A 184 7.75 9.52 -27.97
C LEU A 184 7.33 8.70 -26.76
N LEU A 185 7.34 9.30 -25.57
CA LEU A 185 6.91 8.63 -24.34
C LEU A 185 5.43 8.23 -24.41
N GLN A 186 4.60 9.04 -25.04
CA GLN A 186 3.18 8.72 -25.24
C GLN A 186 3.01 7.44 -26.07
N SER A 187 3.77 7.28 -27.15
CA SER A 187 3.72 6.06 -27.97
C SER A 187 4.23 4.81 -27.23
N GLU A 188 5.24 4.97 -26.38
CA GLU A 188 5.80 3.87 -25.60
C GLU A 188 4.85 3.37 -24.50
N VAL A 189 4.17 4.27 -23.80
CA VAL A 189 3.28 3.88 -22.70
C VAL A 189 1.82 3.67 -23.11
N PHE A 190 1.48 3.87 -24.40
CA PHE A 190 0.12 3.71 -24.89
C PHE A 190 -0.28 2.23 -25.00
N SER A 191 -1.26 1.81 -24.22
CA SER A 191 -1.88 0.50 -24.32
C SER A 191 -2.99 0.54 -25.39
N THR A 192 -2.83 -0.21 -26.46
CA THR A 192 -3.88 -0.36 -27.48
C THR A 192 -5.13 -1.04 -26.91
N TYR A 193 -4.95 -1.94 -25.94
CA TYR A 193 -6.03 -2.66 -25.29
C TYR A 193 -6.88 -1.73 -24.40
N LYS A 194 -6.26 -0.82 -23.64
CA LYS A 194 -6.95 0.15 -22.78
C LYS A 194 -7.26 1.47 -23.47
N SER A 195 -6.71 1.69 -24.68
CA SER A 195 -6.80 2.99 -25.40
C SER A 195 -6.33 4.18 -24.56
N HIS A 196 -5.34 3.97 -23.71
CA HIS A 196 -4.82 4.97 -22.77
C HIS A 196 -3.34 4.72 -22.45
N ALA A 197 -2.66 5.76 -21.93
CA ALA A 197 -1.31 5.62 -21.38
C ALA A 197 -1.36 4.80 -20.08
N THR A 198 -0.63 3.69 -20.02
CA THR A 198 -0.58 2.79 -18.88
C THR A 198 0.84 2.30 -18.61
N PHE A 199 1.08 1.89 -17.38
CA PHE A 199 2.17 0.97 -17.05
C PHE A 199 1.58 -0.40 -16.74
N LYS A 200 2.29 -1.45 -17.16
CA LYS A 200 1.90 -2.84 -17.00
C LYS A 200 2.82 -3.55 -16.03
N ALA A 201 2.27 -4.37 -15.16
CA ALA A 201 3.01 -5.25 -14.25
C ALA A 201 2.43 -6.66 -14.26
N MET A 202 3.29 -7.64 -14.15
CA MET A 202 2.88 -9.04 -13.95
C MET A 202 2.70 -9.32 -12.48
N ILE A 203 1.57 -9.88 -12.14
CA ILE A 203 1.21 -10.33 -10.79
C ILE A 203 1.10 -11.85 -10.81
N GLY A 204 1.72 -12.49 -9.83
CA GLY A 204 1.58 -13.91 -9.57
C GLY A 204 0.88 -14.18 -8.26
N MET A 205 -0.13 -15.03 -8.30
CA MET A 205 -0.93 -15.42 -7.15
C MET A 205 -0.85 -16.93 -6.96
N ALA A 206 -0.55 -17.38 -5.75
CA ALA A 206 -0.64 -18.80 -5.42
C ALA A 206 -2.12 -19.25 -5.45
N PRO A 207 -2.43 -20.54 -5.71
CA PRO A 207 -3.79 -21.04 -5.80
C PRO A 207 -4.71 -20.68 -4.62
N HIS A 208 -4.17 -20.55 -3.43
CA HIS A 208 -4.91 -20.16 -2.21
C HIS A 208 -5.10 -18.63 -2.06
N GLY A 209 -4.78 -17.83 -3.09
CA GLY A 209 -5.07 -16.39 -3.14
C GLY A 209 -3.96 -15.47 -2.63
N ALA A 210 -2.83 -15.98 -2.14
CA ALA A 210 -1.73 -15.12 -1.70
C ALA A 210 -0.90 -14.63 -2.89
N ILE A 211 -0.56 -13.34 -2.92
CA ILE A 211 0.36 -12.76 -3.90
C ILE A 211 1.76 -13.33 -3.61
N THR A 212 2.35 -13.98 -4.60
CA THR A 212 3.67 -14.61 -4.51
C THR A 212 4.72 -13.99 -5.43
N PHE A 213 4.29 -13.20 -6.41
CA PHE A 213 5.17 -12.52 -7.34
C PHE A 213 4.58 -11.18 -7.80
N VAL A 214 5.43 -10.16 -7.90
CA VAL A 214 5.12 -8.86 -8.48
C VAL A 214 6.34 -8.40 -9.27
N SER A 215 6.18 -8.15 -10.56
CA SER A 215 7.26 -7.63 -11.41
C SER A 215 7.49 -6.13 -11.21
N GLY A 216 8.54 -5.60 -11.81
CA GLY A 216 8.65 -4.18 -12.08
C GLY A 216 7.54 -3.69 -13.01
N LEU A 217 7.46 -2.36 -13.17
CA LEU A 217 6.56 -1.72 -14.14
C LEU A 217 7.21 -1.68 -15.51
N TYR A 218 6.44 -2.01 -16.53
CA TYR A 218 6.80 -1.96 -17.95
C TYR A 218 5.87 -1.01 -18.71
N ALA A 219 6.27 -0.59 -19.90
CA ALA A 219 5.43 0.22 -20.77
C ALA A 219 4.14 -0.51 -21.14
N GLY A 220 3.01 0.20 -21.19
CA GLY A 220 1.70 -0.39 -21.49
C GLY A 220 1.60 -1.06 -22.87
N SER A 221 2.46 -0.63 -23.82
CA SER A 221 2.59 -1.25 -25.16
C SER A 221 3.26 -2.61 -25.13
N MET A 222 3.99 -2.97 -24.07
CA MET A 222 4.75 -4.21 -24.00
C MET A 222 3.82 -5.43 -23.90
N SER A 223 4.12 -6.50 -24.63
CA SER A 223 3.35 -7.74 -24.59
C SER A 223 3.58 -8.50 -23.27
N ASP A 224 2.56 -9.22 -22.81
CA ASP A 224 2.63 -10.03 -21.58
C ASP A 224 3.75 -11.08 -21.66
N ARG A 225 3.97 -11.64 -22.85
CA ARG A 225 5.07 -12.56 -23.11
C ARG A 225 6.44 -11.90 -22.90
N GLU A 226 6.61 -10.65 -23.34
CA GLU A 226 7.88 -9.94 -23.16
C GLU A 226 8.11 -9.57 -21.69
N ILE A 227 7.04 -9.14 -21.01
CA ILE A 227 7.08 -8.91 -19.56
C ILE A 227 7.45 -10.21 -18.84
N PHE A 228 6.88 -11.34 -19.20
CA PHE A 228 7.23 -12.65 -18.62
C PHE A 228 8.73 -12.94 -18.71
N LYS A 229 9.34 -12.73 -19.87
CA LYS A 229 10.79 -12.93 -20.07
C LYS A 229 11.63 -12.01 -19.18
N LEU A 230 11.23 -10.74 -19.07
CA LEU A 230 12.03 -9.70 -18.43
C LEU A 230 11.78 -9.61 -16.93
N SER A 231 10.66 -10.15 -16.42
CA SER A 231 10.23 -10.02 -15.03
C SER A 231 11.10 -10.78 -14.02
N GLY A 232 11.91 -11.71 -14.48
CA GLY A 232 12.72 -12.58 -13.62
C GLY A 232 11.96 -13.79 -13.07
N ILE A 233 10.67 -13.97 -13.36
CA ILE A 233 9.87 -15.10 -12.86
C ILE A 233 10.40 -16.45 -13.33
N VAL A 234 10.92 -16.51 -14.56
CA VAL A 234 11.45 -17.74 -15.16
C VAL A 234 12.51 -18.40 -14.27
N SER A 235 13.34 -17.58 -13.61
CA SER A 235 14.39 -18.07 -12.69
C SER A 235 13.87 -18.65 -11.36
N LEU A 236 12.58 -18.44 -11.07
CA LEU A 236 11.93 -18.96 -9.86
C LEU A 236 11.16 -20.26 -10.14
N LEU A 237 10.93 -20.59 -11.42
CA LEU A 237 10.17 -21.75 -11.85
C LEU A 237 11.11 -22.94 -12.01
N THR A 238 10.66 -24.11 -11.55
CA THR A 238 11.34 -25.40 -11.72
C THR A 238 10.49 -26.32 -12.61
N PRO A 239 11.08 -27.36 -13.25
CA PRO A 239 10.38 -28.24 -14.18
C PRO A 239 9.15 -28.93 -13.59
N ASP A 240 9.10 -29.11 -12.29
CA ASP A 240 8.03 -29.76 -11.53
C ASP A 240 6.92 -28.79 -11.08
N MET A 241 7.02 -27.51 -11.42
CA MET A 241 6.02 -26.47 -11.17
C MET A 241 5.17 -26.22 -12.41
N ALA A 242 3.85 -26.13 -12.22
CA ALA A 242 2.93 -25.67 -13.25
C ALA A 242 2.59 -24.21 -13.04
N ILE A 243 2.49 -23.45 -14.13
CA ILE A 243 1.93 -22.09 -14.12
C ILE A 243 0.55 -22.12 -14.78
N MET A 244 -0.36 -21.31 -14.26
CA MET A 244 -1.68 -21.09 -14.86
C MET A 244 -1.74 -19.67 -15.40
N VAL A 245 -2.11 -19.53 -16.66
CA VAL A 245 -2.09 -18.26 -17.40
C VAL A 245 -3.34 -18.12 -18.25
N ASP A 246 -3.67 -16.89 -18.66
CA ASP A 246 -4.76 -16.67 -19.60
C ASP A 246 -4.45 -17.26 -20.98
N LYS A 247 -5.50 -17.48 -21.75
CA LYS A 247 -5.48 -18.13 -23.07
C LYS A 247 -4.51 -17.48 -24.07
N GLY A 248 -4.44 -16.15 -24.07
CA GLY A 248 -3.55 -15.37 -24.95
C GLY A 248 -2.08 -15.37 -24.54
N PHE A 249 -1.75 -15.95 -23.39
CA PHE A 249 -0.43 -15.88 -22.79
C PHE A 249 0.48 -17.02 -23.28
N LEU A 250 1.15 -16.82 -24.41
CA LEU A 250 1.94 -17.85 -25.11
C LEU A 250 3.39 -17.91 -24.61
N VAL A 251 3.64 -18.66 -23.54
CA VAL A 251 4.95 -18.76 -22.85
C VAL A 251 5.48 -20.20 -22.74
N ASP A 252 4.86 -21.18 -23.43
CA ASP A 252 5.20 -22.59 -23.31
C ASP A 252 6.69 -22.89 -23.56
N ASN A 253 7.28 -22.18 -24.50
CA ASN A 253 8.69 -22.34 -24.86
C ASN A 253 9.65 -21.56 -23.94
N LEU A 254 9.16 -20.89 -22.91
CA LEU A 254 9.94 -20.10 -21.95
C LEU A 254 10.04 -20.76 -20.58
N VAL A 255 9.31 -21.85 -20.35
CA VAL A 255 9.30 -22.59 -19.10
C VAL A 255 9.59 -24.07 -19.36
N GLU A 256 10.26 -24.70 -18.45
CA GLU A 256 10.50 -26.15 -18.49
C GLU A 256 9.31 -26.94 -17.92
N GLY A 257 8.54 -26.30 -17.06
CA GLY A 257 7.35 -26.87 -16.42
C GLY A 257 6.09 -26.81 -17.28
N LYS A 258 4.98 -27.20 -16.69
CA LYS A 258 3.67 -27.25 -17.36
C LYS A 258 3.02 -25.87 -17.40
N VAL A 259 2.47 -25.50 -18.56
CA VAL A 259 1.62 -24.32 -18.73
C VAL A 259 0.16 -24.76 -18.84
N CYS A 260 -0.67 -24.33 -17.91
CA CYS A 260 -2.11 -24.59 -17.88
C CYS A 260 -2.86 -23.35 -18.39
N ARG A 261 -3.84 -23.57 -19.26
CA ARG A 261 -4.73 -22.52 -19.79
C ARG A 261 -6.18 -22.98 -19.71
N PRO A 262 -7.15 -22.04 -19.64
CA PRO A 262 -8.56 -22.39 -19.82
C PRO A 262 -8.77 -23.10 -21.17
N ALA A 263 -9.59 -24.14 -21.17
CA ALA A 263 -10.00 -24.80 -22.40
C ALA A 263 -10.74 -23.82 -23.33
N PHE A 264 -10.68 -24.09 -24.62
CA PHE A 264 -11.54 -23.38 -25.56
C PHE A 264 -12.99 -23.80 -25.31
N LEU A 265 -13.84 -22.81 -25.01
CA LEU A 265 -15.28 -22.96 -25.03
C LEU A 265 -15.77 -22.98 -26.49
#